data_689d18eb7a3596b5a0a77f56d3469b47
#
_entry.id   689d18eb7a3596b5a0a77f56d3469b47
#
_cell.length_a   1.000
_cell.length_b   1.000
_cell.length_c   1.000
_cell.angle_alpha   90.00
_cell.angle_beta   90.00
_cell.angle_gamma   90.00
#
_symmetry.space_group_name_H-M   'P 1'
#
loop_
_entity.id
_entity.type
_entity.pdbx_description
1 polymer ?
#
loop_
_entity_poly.entity_id
_entity_poly.type
_entity_poly.pdbx_seq_one_letter_code
_entity_poly.pdbx_strand_id
1 'polypeptide(L)'
;MERVKEVIVVEGSYDKNALSQGGDAVILETSGFGIFKDRQKQKLFRTLAETRGLIVLTDSDGAGFVIRNFIKGCTDPRTVKHAYIPDICGKERRKRAPSREGKLGVEGMRPEILLEALRRAGAGFEGDAPEETRTAITKADLYARGLSGGTDSAEKRRALLRQLDLPERLTADGLLELLNALMTREAFFRLQL
;
A
#
# COMPACT_ATOMS: atom_id res chain seq x y z
N MET A 1 -6.38 -0.02 21.68
CA MET A 1 -6.21 0.28 20.25
C MET A 1 -4.77 0.01 19.87
N GLU A 2 -4.53 -0.69 18.77
CA GLU A 2 -3.17 -0.93 18.30
C GLU A 2 -2.60 0.37 17.74
N ARG A 3 -1.37 0.69 18.12
CA ARG A 3 -0.69 1.92 17.67
C ARG A 3 0.34 1.60 16.61
N VAL A 4 0.20 2.25 15.44
CA VAL A 4 1.13 2.11 14.32
C VAL A 4 2.36 3.01 14.56
N LYS A 5 3.56 2.45 14.37
CA LYS A 5 4.84 3.17 14.60
C LYS A 5 5.13 4.19 13.50
N GLU A 6 4.88 3.82 12.25
CA GLU A 6 5.10 4.68 11.10
C GLU A 6 4.03 5.78 10.99
N VAL A 7 4.31 6.80 10.18
CA VAL A 7 3.33 7.81 9.79
C VAL A 7 2.56 7.32 8.57
N ILE A 8 1.23 7.35 8.64
CA ILE A 8 0.38 6.94 7.53
C ILE A 8 0.03 8.16 6.67
N VAL A 9 0.22 8.04 5.37
CA VAL A 9 -0.10 9.08 4.39
C VAL A 9 -1.32 8.64 3.58
N VAL A 10 -2.37 9.47 3.60
CA VAL A 10 -3.63 9.25 2.87
C VAL A 10 -3.91 10.38 1.90
N GLU A 11 -4.89 10.23 1.02
CA GLU A 11 -5.22 11.27 0.02
C GLU A 11 -5.90 12.48 0.65
N GLY A 12 -6.90 12.24 1.50
CA GLY A 12 -7.73 13.30 2.04
C GLY A 12 -8.34 13.01 3.41
N SER A 13 -9.16 13.97 3.88
CA SER A 13 -9.75 13.95 5.22
C SER A 13 -10.73 12.80 5.45
N TYR A 14 -11.42 12.35 4.42
CA TYR A 14 -12.36 11.23 4.53
C TYR A 14 -11.63 9.91 4.77
N ASP A 15 -10.51 9.68 4.08
CA ASP A 15 -9.65 8.51 4.29
C ASP A 15 -9.04 8.52 5.69
N LYS A 16 -8.58 9.71 6.12
CA LYS A 16 -8.08 9.91 7.49
C LYS A 16 -9.14 9.56 8.53
N ASN A 17 -10.39 10.04 8.33
CA ASN A 17 -11.48 9.75 9.25
C ASN A 17 -11.81 8.24 9.28
N ALA A 18 -11.83 7.57 8.12
CA ALA A 18 -12.07 6.13 8.06
C ALA A 18 -10.99 5.35 8.82
N LEU A 19 -9.71 5.71 8.61
CA LEU A 19 -8.58 5.04 9.26
C LEU A 19 -8.52 5.30 10.76
N SER A 20 -8.84 6.51 11.23
CA SER A 20 -8.83 6.88 12.65
C SER A 20 -9.84 6.11 13.50
N GLN A 21 -10.83 5.47 12.89
CA GLN A 21 -11.79 4.61 13.59
C GLN A 21 -11.20 3.24 13.96
N GLY A 22 -10.14 2.80 13.28
CA GLY A 22 -9.56 1.47 13.43
C GLY A 22 -8.37 1.38 14.37
N GLY A 23 -7.61 2.47 14.57
CA GLY A 23 -6.37 2.42 15.34
C GLY A 23 -5.83 3.79 15.74
N ASP A 24 -4.79 3.79 16.56
CA ASP A 24 -4.01 4.98 16.90
C ASP A 24 -2.81 5.08 15.92
N ALA A 25 -2.74 6.17 15.18
CA ALA A 25 -1.67 6.43 14.23
C ALA A 25 -1.52 7.94 13.97
N VAL A 26 -0.32 8.36 13.59
CA VAL A 26 -0.12 9.68 13.02
C VAL A 26 -0.50 9.63 11.54
N ILE A 27 -1.59 10.32 11.16
CA ILE A 27 -2.13 10.27 9.80
C ILE A 27 -2.00 11.66 9.17
N LEU A 28 -1.34 11.74 8.03
CA LEU A 28 -1.16 12.94 7.22
C LEU A 28 -1.87 12.83 5.87
N GLU A 29 -2.37 13.96 5.38
CA GLU A 29 -3.08 14.04 4.10
C GLU A 29 -2.18 14.65 3.02
N THR A 30 -2.25 14.09 1.79
CA THR A 30 -1.58 14.69 0.63
C THR A 30 -2.34 15.91 0.09
N SER A 31 -3.63 16.01 0.37
CA SER A 31 -4.57 16.91 -0.30
C SER A 31 -4.67 16.60 -1.81
N GLY A 32 -4.74 15.32 -2.14
CA GLY A 32 -4.75 14.83 -3.51
C GLY A 32 -3.50 15.27 -4.28
N PHE A 33 -3.67 15.77 -5.48
CA PHE A 33 -2.56 16.27 -6.33
C PHE A 33 -1.91 17.56 -5.82
N GLY A 34 -2.43 18.17 -4.75
CA GLY A 34 -1.81 19.34 -4.10
C GLY A 34 -0.38 19.09 -3.66
N ILE A 35 -0.06 17.84 -3.27
CA ILE A 35 1.28 17.42 -2.86
C ILE A 35 2.36 17.74 -3.91
N PHE A 36 2.04 17.76 -5.21
CA PHE A 36 3.00 17.99 -6.28
C PHE A 36 3.60 19.39 -6.27
N LYS A 37 2.88 20.36 -5.73
CA LYS A 37 3.31 21.77 -5.63
C LYS A 37 3.71 22.20 -4.23
N ASP A 38 3.37 21.41 -3.21
CA ASP A 38 3.61 21.73 -1.80
C ASP A 38 5.00 21.25 -1.35
N ARG A 39 6.01 22.09 -1.59
CA ARG A 39 7.41 21.79 -1.21
C ARG A 39 7.61 21.62 0.31
N GLN A 40 6.82 22.31 1.13
CA GLN A 40 6.93 22.19 2.59
C GLN A 40 6.44 20.80 3.03
N LYS A 41 5.31 20.35 2.50
CA LYS A 41 4.76 19.01 2.77
C LYS A 41 5.68 17.90 2.24
N GLN A 42 6.28 18.08 1.06
CA GLN A 42 7.28 17.14 0.53
C GLN A 42 8.51 17.02 1.45
N LYS A 43 9.01 18.16 1.98
CA LYS A 43 10.10 18.16 2.95
C LYS A 43 9.71 17.43 4.24
N LEU A 44 8.50 17.70 4.76
CA LEU A 44 7.96 17.02 5.94
C LEU A 44 7.90 15.51 5.72
N PHE A 45 7.40 15.05 4.58
CA PHE A 45 7.33 13.62 4.26
C PHE A 45 8.71 12.97 4.22
N ARG A 46 9.74 13.63 3.65
CA ARG A 46 11.12 13.13 3.69
C ARG A 46 11.63 12.97 5.12
N THR A 47 11.50 14.01 5.93
CA THR A 47 11.94 13.96 7.33
C THR A 47 11.24 12.84 8.11
N LEU A 48 9.92 12.69 7.92
CA LEU A 48 9.16 11.65 8.61
C LEU A 48 9.49 10.25 8.08
N ALA A 49 9.74 10.11 6.77
CA ALA A 49 10.21 8.87 6.19
C ALA A 49 11.53 8.40 6.83
N GLU A 50 12.49 9.32 6.99
CA GLU A 50 13.80 9.02 7.57
C GLU A 50 13.74 8.74 9.07
N THR A 51 12.84 9.39 9.81
CA THR A 51 12.82 9.31 11.28
C THR A 51 11.88 8.25 11.83
N ARG A 52 10.75 7.99 11.16
CA ARG A 52 9.70 7.08 11.62
C ARG A 52 9.29 6.02 10.60
N GLY A 53 9.63 6.22 9.33
CA GLY A 53 9.05 5.50 8.22
C GLY A 53 7.68 6.05 7.80
N LEU A 54 7.31 5.85 6.54
CA LEU A 54 5.99 6.20 6.01
C LEU A 54 5.27 4.95 5.52
N ILE A 55 3.94 4.95 5.65
CA ILE A 55 3.06 4.01 4.96
C ILE A 55 2.10 4.81 4.10
N VAL A 56 2.14 4.62 2.78
CA VAL A 56 1.22 5.28 1.86
C VAL A 56 -0.01 4.39 1.65
N LEU A 57 -1.17 4.89 2.05
CA LEU A 57 -2.47 4.24 1.90
C LEU A 57 -3.38 5.17 1.08
N THR A 58 -3.56 4.87 -0.19
CA THR A 58 -4.41 5.63 -1.12
C THR A 58 -5.36 4.68 -1.83
N ASP A 59 -6.33 5.21 -2.55
CA ASP A 59 -7.22 4.42 -3.37
C ASP A 59 -6.44 3.55 -4.39
N SER A 60 -7.01 2.41 -4.74
CA SER A 60 -6.42 1.48 -5.72
C SER A 60 -6.79 1.85 -7.16
N ASP A 61 -6.90 3.15 -7.44
CA ASP A 61 -7.23 3.71 -8.75
C ASP A 61 -6.02 4.43 -9.40
N GLY A 62 -6.23 4.99 -10.59
CA GLY A 62 -5.18 5.70 -11.32
C GLY A 62 -4.62 6.91 -10.58
N ALA A 63 -5.46 7.66 -9.86
CA ALA A 63 -5.04 8.85 -9.11
C ALA A 63 -4.18 8.46 -7.90
N GLY A 64 -4.63 7.47 -7.12
CA GLY A 64 -3.88 6.94 -5.99
C GLY A 64 -2.50 6.40 -6.39
N PHE A 65 -2.40 5.70 -7.52
CA PHE A 65 -1.10 5.23 -8.01
C PHE A 65 -0.15 6.36 -8.44
N VAL A 66 -0.67 7.45 -9.00
CA VAL A 66 0.14 8.64 -9.32
C VAL A 66 0.69 9.29 -8.06
N ILE A 67 -0.13 9.44 -7.02
CA ILE A 67 0.30 9.99 -5.72
C ILE A 67 1.37 9.10 -5.07
N ARG A 68 1.17 7.77 -5.06
CA ARG A 68 2.16 6.79 -4.55
C ARG A 68 3.51 6.92 -5.23
N ASN A 69 3.52 6.93 -6.56
CA ASN A 69 4.74 7.07 -7.34
C ASN A 69 5.45 8.38 -7.08
N PHE A 70 4.70 9.47 -6.91
CA PHE A 70 5.27 10.77 -6.56
C PHE A 70 5.95 10.74 -5.19
N ILE A 71 5.29 10.21 -4.15
CA ILE A 71 5.87 10.09 -2.81
C ILE A 71 7.13 9.23 -2.84
N LYS A 72 7.09 8.07 -3.52
CA LYS A 72 8.25 7.20 -3.71
C LYS A 72 9.41 7.92 -4.43
N GLY A 73 9.12 8.81 -5.38
CA GLY A 73 10.13 9.59 -6.10
C GLY A 73 10.74 10.75 -5.30
N CYS A 74 10.07 11.22 -4.25
CA CYS A 74 10.56 12.33 -3.43
C CYS A 74 11.09 11.91 -2.04
N THR A 75 11.10 10.62 -1.71
CA THR A 75 11.59 10.04 -0.45
C THR A 75 12.61 8.93 -0.72
N ASP A 76 13.29 8.41 0.31
CA ASP A 76 14.06 7.18 0.19
C ASP A 76 13.10 5.98 0.13
N PRO A 77 13.07 5.18 -0.95
CA PRO A 77 12.17 4.05 -1.08
C PRO A 77 12.27 3.01 0.04
N ARG A 78 13.41 2.93 0.73
CA ARG A 78 13.63 1.99 1.85
C ARG A 78 12.86 2.38 3.10
N THR A 79 12.43 3.64 3.20
CA THR A 79 11.72 4.20 4.36
C THR A 79 10.23 4.35 4.12
N VAL A 80 9.74 3.91 2.95
CA VAL A 80 8.33 4.04 2.56
C VAL A 80 7.75 2.67 2.21
N LYS A 81 6.68 2.31 2.92
CA LYS A 81 5.87 1.12 2.65
C LYS A 81 4.59 1.53 1.91
N HIS A 82 4.03 0.61 1.13
CA HIS A 82 2.79 0.84 0.40
C HIS A 82 1.70 -0.15 0.84
N ALA A 83 0.68 0.35 1.52
CA ALA A 83 -0.51 -0.42 1.87
C ALA A 83 -1.54 -0.34 0.75
N TYR A 84 -2.21 -1.46 0.46
CA TYR A 84 -3.22 -1.57 -0.60
C TYR A 84 -4.49 -2.17 -0.03
N ILE A 85 -5.61 -1.51 -0.32
CA ILE A 85 -6.94 -2.05 -0.04
C ILE A 85 -7.35 -3.05 -1.13
N PRO A 86 -8.17 -4.06 -0.82
CA PRO A 86 -8.72 -4.98 -1.80
C PRO A 86 -9.67 -4.27 -2.78
N ASP A 87 -9.83 -4.86 -3.97
CA ASP A 87 -10.74 -4.39 -5.01
C ASP A 87 -12.19 -4.81 -4.67
N ILE A 88 -12.89 -4.01 -3.88
CA ILE A 88 -14.29 -4.26 -3.52
C ILE A 88 -15.20 -3.38 -4.38
N CYS A 89 -16.12 -4.00 -5.11
CA CYS A 89 -17.14 -3.27 -5.87
C CYS A 89 -18.11 -2.56 -4.92
N GLY A 90 -18.43 -1.30 -5.22
CA GLY A 90 -19.34 -0.54 -4.42
C GLY A 90 -19.31 0.96 -4.67
N LYS A 91 -20.06 1.66 -3.85
CA LYS A 91 -20.14 3.12 -3.85
C LYS A 91 -20.07 3.62 -2.41
N GLU A 92 -19.22 4.58 -2.15
CA GLU A 92 -19.16 5.25 -0.86
C GLU A 92 -20.47 5.96 -0.54
N ARG A 93 -20.90 5.90 0.72
CA ARG A 93 -22.21 6.46 1.18
C ARG A 93 -22.38 7.93 0.81
N ARG A 94 -21.31 8.71 0.85
CA ARG A 94 -21.30 10.14 0.57
C ARG A 94 -21.43 10.47 -0.91
N LYS A 95 -20.90 9.64 -1.80
CA LYS A 95 -20.86 9.90 -3.24
C LYS A 95 -22.23 9.65 -3.89
N ARG A 96 -22.64 10.51 -4.83
CA ARG A 96 -23.88 10.32 -5.60
C ARG A 96 -23.79 9.18 -6.60
N ALA A 97 -22.60 8.95 -7.18
CA ALA A 97 -22.32 7.89 -8.13
C ALA A 97 -21.08 7.10 -7.69
N PRO A 98 -20.93 5.84 -8.15
CA PRO A 98 -19.71 5.07 -7.94
C PRO A 98 -18.48 5.78 -8.52
N SER A 99 -17.28 5.38 -8.09
CA SER A 99 -16.04 5.77 -8.73
C SER A 99 -16.04 5.32 -10.20
N ARG A 100 -15.15 5.88 -11.03
CA ARG A 100 -15.03 5.49 -12.45
C ARG A 100 -14.81 3.98 -12.63
N GLU A 101 -14.21 3.33 -11.67
CA GLU A 101 -13.90 1.90 -11.70
C GLU A 101 -14.96 1.05 -10.96
N GLY A 102 -15.98 1.67 -10.37
CA GLY A 102 -17.03 0.99 -9.61
C GLY A 102 -16.53 0.35 -8.31
N LYS A 103 -15.36 0.75 -7.81
CA LYS A 103 -14.73 0.22 -6.61
C LYS A 103 -14.84 1.19 -5.44
N LEU A 104 -14.87 0.64 -4.24
CA LEU A 104 -14.74 1.41 -3.00
C LEU A 104 -13.29 1.90 -2.84
N GLY A 105 -13.15 3.17 -2.45
CA GLY A 105 -11.89 3.74 -1.99
C GLY A 105 -11.66 3.51 -0.49
N VAL A 106 -10.55 4.05 0.03
CA VAL A 106 -10.17 3.99 1.46
C VAL A 106 -11.30 4.49 2.36
N GLU A 107 -11.95 5.59 1.98
CA GLU A 107 -13.12 6.15 2.68
C GLU A 107 -14.26 5.14 2.89
N GLY A 108 -14.46 4.23 1.93
CA GLY A 108 -15.56 3.26 1.94
C GLY A 108 -15.24 1.94 2.64
N MET A 109 -14.00 1.74 3.06
CA MET A 109 -13.55 0.50 3.69
C MET A 109 -13.90 0.47 5.18
N ARG A 110 -14.17 -0.74 5.70
CA ARG A 110 -14.31 -0.95 7.14
C ARG A 110 -12.95 -0.83 7.82
N PRO A 111 -12.88 -0.36 9.08
CA PRO A 111 -11.63 -0.19 9.82
C PRO A 111 -10.75 -1.45 9.86
N GLU A 112 -11.36 -2.63 9.98
CA GLU A 112 -10.63 -3.91 10.03
C GLU A 112 -9.89 -4.20 8.74
N ILE A 113 -10.49 -3.85 7.58
CA ILE A 113 -9.85 -4.02 6.26
C ILE A 113 -8.65 -3.07 6.12
N LEU A 114 -8.77 -1.85 6.62
CA LEU A 114 -7.69 -0.86 6.61
C LEU A 114 -6.52 -1.31 7.50
N LEU A 115 -6.79 -1.79 8.71
CA LEU A 115 -5.77 -2.34 9.61
C LEU A 115 -5.07 -3.54 8.99
N GLU A 116 -5.83 -4.45 8.38
CA GLU A 116 -5.27 -5.60 7.69
C GLU A 116 -4.38 -5.17 6.51
N ALA A 117 -4.79 -4.17 5.73
CA ALA A 117 -3.98 -3.60 4.66
C ALA A 117 -2.64 -3.02 5.18
N LEU A 118 -2.65 -2.37 6.35
CA LEU A 118 -1.44 -1.88 7.01
C LEU A 118 -0.55 -3.03 7.47
N ARG A 119 -1.11 -4.09 8.10
CA ARG A 119 -0.36 -5.28 8.50
C ARG A 119 0.29 -5.96 7.31
N ARG A 120 -0.44 -6.14 6.23
CA ARG A 120 0.04 -6.72 4.96
C ARG A 120 1.16 -5.90 4.32
N ALA A 121 1.19 -4.59 4.54
CA ALA A 121 2.29 -3.72 4.12
C ALA A 121 3.51 -3.78 5.06
N GLY A 122 3.46 -4.58 6.13
CA GLY A 122 4.53 -4.68 7.12
C GLY A 122 4.56 -3.49 8.09
N ALA A 123 3.41 -2.89 8.40
CA ALA A 123 3.32 -1.88 9.45
C ALA A 123 3.84 -2.42 10.79
N GLY A 124 4.66 -1.65 11.49
CA GLY A 124 5.07 -1.96 12.86
C GLY A 124 3.99 -1.51 13.85
N PHE A 125 3.63 -2.37 14.79
CA PHE A 125 2.73 -2.01 15.87
C PHE A 125 3.48 -1.93 17.20
N GLU A 126 3.01 -1.11 18.13
CA GLU A 126 3.59 -1.09 19.47
C GLU A 126 3.33 -2.45 20.16
N GLY A 127 4.39 -3.06 20.66
CA GLY A 127 4.34 -4.40 21.26
C GLY A 127 4.74 -5.55 20.34
N ASP A 128 4.91 -5.30 19.05
CA ASP A 128 5.44 -6.32 18.13
C ASP A 128 6.90 -6.68 18.49
N ALA A 129 7.20 -7.98 18.42
CA ALA A 129 8.56 -8.48 18.51
C ALA A 129 9.44 -7.90 17.37
N PRO A 130 10.77 -7.76 17.57
CA PRO A 130 11.66 -7.34 16.49
C PRO A 130 11.52 -8.26 15.28
N GLU A 131 11.48 -7.65 14.11
CA GLU A 131 11.38 -8.38 12.84
C GLU A 131 12.61 -9.28 12.65
N GLU A 132 12.39 -10.59 12.53
CA GLU A 132 13.48 -11.52 12.19
C GLU A 132 14.04 -11.20 10.81
N THR A 133 15.37 -11.32 10.64
CA THR A 133 16.05 -11.15 9.35
C THR A 133 15.58 -12.24 8.38
N ARG A 134 14.70 -11.88 7.46
CA ARG A 134 14.16 -12.79 6.43
C ARG A 134 14.95 -12.65 5.14
N THR A 135 15.21 -13.77 4.46
CA THR A 135 15.75 -13.75 3.09
C THR A 135 14.72 -13.10 2.16
N ALA A 136 15.09 -11.98 1.56
CA ALA A 136 14.19 -11.22 0.71
C ALA A 136 13.92 -11.93 -0.63
N ILE A 137 12.68 -11.83 -1.11
CA ILE A 137 12.29 -12.15 -2.49
C ILE A 137 12.92 -11.10 -3.40
N THR A 138 13.48 -11.51 -4.54
CA THR A 138 14.21 -10.65 -5.47
C THR A 138 13.48 -10.50 -6.81
N LYS A 139 13.91 -9.52 -7.63
CA LYS A 139 13.42 -9.39 -9.01
C LYS A 139 13.72 -10.64 -9.85
N ALA A 140 14.84 -11.30 -9.59
CA ALA A 140 15.20 -12.56 -10.25
C ALA A 140 14.22 -13.68 -9.89
N ASP A 141 13.73 -13.72 -8.65
CA ASP A 141 12.71 -14.70 -8.21
C ASP A 141 11.38 -14.45 -8.92
N LEU A 142 10.95 -13.19 -9.09
CA LEU A 142 9.77 -12.85 -9.88
C LEU A 142 9.93 -13.29 -11.35
N TYR A 143 11.09 -13.07 -11.93
CA TYR A 143 11.38 -13.49 -13.29
C TYR A 143 11.34 -15.02 -13.42
N ALA A 144 11.99 -15.75 -12.53
CA ALA A 144 12.00 -17.22 -12.49
C ALA A 144 10.60 -17.83 -12.38
N ARG A 145 9.68 -17.12 -11.71
CA ARG A 145 8.25 -17.51 -11.58
C ARG A 145 7.37 -16.98 -12.72
N GLY A 146 7.95 -16.31 -13.74
CA GLY A 146 7.24 -15.74 -14.86
C GLY A 146 6.34 -14.54 -14.52
N LEU A 147 6.56 -13.92 -13.36
CA LEU A 147 5.80 -12.74 -12.91
C LEU A 147 6.39 -11.42 -13.43
N SER A 148 7.55 -11.47 -14.11
CA SER A 148 8.16 -10.30 -14.77
C SER A 148 8.89 -10.72 -16.04
N GLY A 149 9.09 -9.80 -16.99
CA GLY A 149 9.92 -9.98 -18.18
C GLY A 149 9.37 -10.84 -19.32
N GLY A 150 8.30 -11.59 -19.11
CA GLY A 150 7.66 -12.43 -20.15
C GLY A 150 6.40 -11.78 -20.73
N THR A 151 5.95 -12.25 -21.91
CA THR A 151 4.72 -11.78 -22.57
C THR A 151 3.48 -11.96 -21.71
N ASP A 152 3.37 -13.08 -20.98
CA ASP A 152 2.23 -13.42 -20.13
C ASP A 152 2.39 -12.96 -18.68
N SER A 153 3.49 -12.27 -18.36
CA SER A 153 3.84 -11.90 -16.98
C SER A 153 2.79 -10.99 -16.33
N ALA A 154 2.16 -10.12 -17.10
CA ALA A 154 1.10 -9.25 -16.60
C ALA A 154 -0.17 -10.02 -16.23
N GLU A 155 -0.52 -11.06 -16.99
CA GLU A 155 -1.67 -11.91 -16.71
C GLU A 155 -1.43 -12.80 -15.49
N LYS A 156 -0.27 -13.41 -15.40
CA LYS A 156 0.16 -14.20 -14.22
C LYS A 156 0.18 -13.34 -12.95
N ARG A 157 0.68 -12.10 -13.03
CA ARG A 157 0.60 -11.17 -11.89
C ARG A 157 -0.84 -10.90 -11.47
N ARG A 158 -1.73 -10.61 -12.42
CA ARG A 158 -3.15 -10.38 -12.10
C ARG A 158 -3.79 -11.59 -11.43
N ALA A 159 -3.52 -12.79 -11.92
CA ALA A 159 -4.02 -14.02 -11.31
C ALA A 159 -3.53 -14.18 -9.86
N LEU A 160 -2.24 -13.98 -9.62
CA LEU A 160 -1.66 -14.01 -8.27
C LEU A 160 -2.24 -12.92 -7.37
N LEU A 161 -2.39 -11.70 -7.89
CA LEU A 161 -2.95 -10.57 -7.13
C LEU A 161 -4.39 -10.85 -6.70
N ARG A 162 -5.23 -11.42 -7.58
CA ARG A 162 -6.58 -11.87 -7.22
C ARG A 162 -6.56 -12.95 -6.14
N GLN A 163 -5.68 -13.94 -6.26
CA GLN A 163 -5.54 -15.01 -5.27
C GLN A 163 -5.13 -14.45 -3.90
N LEU A 164 -4.32 -13.40 -3.87
CA LEU A 164 -3.86 -12.75 -2.65
C LEU A 164 -4.80 -11.64 -2.16
N ASP A 165 -5.92 -11.43 -2.83
CA ASP A 165 -6.86 -10.33 -2.54
C ASP A 165 -6.17 -8.96 -2.54
N LEU A 166 -5.40 -8.69 -3.61
CA LEU A 166 -4.65 -7.46 -3.84
C LEU A 166 -5.13 -6.78 -5.13
N PRO A 167 -4.94 -5.45 -5.25
CA PRO A 167 -5.33 -4.71 -6.46
C PRO A 167 -4.65 -5.24 -7.72
N GLU A 168 -5.42 -5.56 -8.76
CA GLU A 168 -4.92 -6.15 -10.01
C GLU A 168 -3.98 -5.24 -10.82
N ARG A 169 -3.95 -3.93 -10.51
CA ARG A 169 -3.12 -2.92 -11.18
C ARG A 169 -1.70 -2.80 -10.64
N LEU A 170 -1.31 -3.60 -9.65
CA LEU A 170 0.04 -3.56 -9.12
C LEU A 170 1.09 -3.85 -10.18
N THR A 171 2.14 -3.04 -10.19
CA THR A 171 3.35 -3.29 -11.00
C THR A 171 4.16 -4.45 -10.45
N ALA A 172 5.15 -4.94 -11.21
CA ALA A 172 6.06 -5.97 -10.71
C ALA A 172 6.83 -5.50 -9.47
N ASP A 173 7.24 -4.23 -9.42
CA ASP A 173 7.93 -3.65 -8.25
C ASP A 173 6.99 -3.52 -7.05
N GLY A 174 5.75 -3.07 -7.24
CA GLY A 174 4.75 -3.02 -6.17
C GLY A 174 4.38 -4.41 -5.63
N LEU A 175 4.27 -5.41 -6.52
CA LEU A 175 4.08 -6.79 -6.09
C LEU A 175 5.28 -7.30 -5.27
N LEU A 176 6.51 -7.01 -5.70
CA LEU A 176 7.72 -7.42 -4.99
C LEU A 176 7.78 -6.85 -3.57
N GLU A 177 7.48 -5.57 -3.42
CA GLU A 177 7.43 -4.90 -2.11
C GLU A 177 6.43 -5.58 -1.18
N LEU A 178 5.21 -5.87 -1.68
CA LEU A 178 4.18 -6.53 -0.87
C LEU A 178 4.51 -7.99 -0.56
N LEU A 179 5.04 -8.76 -1.49
CA LEU A 179 5.42 -10.14 -1.24
C LEU A 179 6.46 -10.23 -0.13
N ASN A 180 7.44 -9.31 -0.11
CA ASN A 180 8.42 -9.24 0.96
C ASN A 180 7.83 -8.87 2.32
N ALA A 181 6.75 -8.08 2.35
CA ALA A 181 6.03 -7.78 3.59
C ALA A 181 5.14 -8.95 4.05
N LEU A 182 4.55 -9.68 3.09
CA LEU A 182 3.56 -10.72 3.38
C LEU A 182 4.16 -12.07 3.76
N MET A 183 5.30 -12.45 3.15
CA MET A 183 5.79 -13.83 3.25
C MET A 183 7.30 -13.96 3.11
N THR A 184 7.82 -15.12 3.54
CA THR A 184 9.23 -15.47 3.30
C THR A 184 9.44 -15.90 1.84
N ARG A 185 10.70 -15.88 1.40
CA ARG A 185 11.09 -16.34 0.07
C ARG A 185 10.70 -17.82 -0.17
N GLU A 186 10.83 -18.65 0.83
CA GLU A 186 10.46 -20.08 0.78
C GLU A 186 8.93 -20.24 0.60
N ALA A 187 8.13 -19.44 1.32
CA ALA A 187 6.67 -19.44 1.17
C ALA A 187 6.26 -18.98 -0.24
N PHE A 188 6.92 -17.95 -0.78
CA PHE A 188 6.69 -17.50 -2.15
C PHE A 188 6.90 -18.61 -3.19
N PHE A 189 7.95 -19.41 -3.06
CA PHE A 189 8.20 -20.51 -4.00
C PHE A 189 7.21 -21.67 -3.88
N ARG A 190 6.49 -21.80 -2.75
CA ARG A 190 5.42 -22.80 -2.55
C ARG A 190 4.05 -22.37 -3.09
N LEU A 191 3.86 -21.10 -3.46
CA LEU A 191 2.61 -20.63 -4.05
C LEU A 191 2.33 -21.39 -5.36
N GLN A 192 1.08 -21.75 -5.59
CA GLN A 192 0.63 -22.21 -6.89
C GLN A 192 0.33 -21.00 -7.77
N LEU A 193 0.91 -20.93 -8.97
CA LEU A 193 0.75 -19.85 -9.95
C LEU A 193 0.07 -20.38 -11.19
#